data_e5f82e0f8fe32dbcb7dd4843da2d344f
#
_entry.id   e5f82e0f8fe32dbcb7dd4843da2d344f
#
_cell.length_a   1.000
_cell.length_b   1.000
_cell.length_c   1.000
_cell.angle_alpha   90.00
_cell.angle_beta   90.00
_cell.angle_gamma   90.00
#
_symmetry.space_group_name_H-M   'P 1'
#
loop_
_entity.id
_entity.type
_entity.pdbx_description
1 polymer ?
#
loop_
_entity_poly.entity_id
_entity_poly.type
_entity_poly.pdbx_seq_one_letter_code
_entity_poly.pdbx_strand_id
1 'polypeptide(L)'
;MTIAGGCLCRAVRFQIKADGPLGARYCWCRVCQYLGAGTGAVSALFRKADVAVSGPLTDYVSRADSGATMHRRFCSRCGTQVFSEAEERPDSIFVRAGALDDPDLAAPMATIWSQSAPKWACFDPDLPQVQGQPPPLKV
;
A
#
# COMPACT_ATOMS: atom_id res chain seq x y z
N MET A 1 -15.15 8.62 11.99
CA MET A 1 -13.77 8.89 12.41
C MET A 1 -12.93 9.28 11.22
N THR A 2 -11.82 9.96 11.40
CA THR A 2 -10.95 10.41 10.31
C THR A 2 -9.54 9.87 10.57
N ILE A 3 -9.02 9.15 9.60
CA ILE A 3 -7.64 8.68 9.59
C ILE A 3 -6.82 9.70 8.78
N ALA A 4 -5.65 10.07 9.26
CA ALA A 4 -4.80 11.05 8.60
C ALA A 4 -3.42 10.46 8.26
N GLY A 5 -2.77 11.07 7.28
CA GLY A 5 -1.43 10.71 6.89
C GLY A 5 -0.84 11.66 5.85
N GLY A 6 0.32 11.30 5.35
CA GLY A 6 1.01 12.10 4.34
C GLY A 6 2.45 11.65 4.12
N CYS A 7 3.23 12.50 3.48
CA CYS A 7 4.63 12.23 3.17
C CYS A 7 5.57 12.73 4.28
N LEU A 8 6.82 12.29 4.21
CA LEU A 8 7.86 12.66 5.17
C LEU A 8 8.06 14.18 5.28
N CYS A 9 8.09 14.90 4.16
CA CYS A 9 8.28 16.36 4.17
C CYS A 9 7.00 17.16 4.46
N ARG A 10 5.86 16.46 4.63
CA ARG A 10 4.54 17.02 4.93
C ARG A 10 3.90 17.86 3.81
N ALA A 11 4.52 17.95 2.64
CA ALA A 11 3.93 18.65 1.50
C ALA A 11 2.66 17.95 0.98
N VAL A 12 2.59 16.61 1.10
CA VAL A 12 1.40 15.82 0.81
C VAL A 12 0.72 15.45 2.12
N ARG A 13 -0.60 15.72 2.19
CA ARG A 13 -1.43 15.32 3.32
C ARG A 13 -2.73 14.73 2.80
N PHE A 14 -3.25 13.74 3.51
CA PHE A 14 -4.53 13.14 3.21
C PHE A 14 -5.36 12.87 4.46
N GLN A 15 -6.66 12.75 4.24
CA GLN A 15 -7.62 12.33 5.26
C GLN A 15 -8.53 11.26 4.67
N ILE A 16 -8.89 10.29 5.48
CA ILE A 16 -9.76 9.17 5.10
C ILE A 16 -10.93 9.12 6.08
N LYS A 17 -12.15 9.19 5.57
CA LYS A 17 -13.38 9.06 6.37
C LYS A 17 -13.69 7.58 6.58
N ALA A 18 -13.06 6.96 7.57
CA ALA A 18 -13.23 5.56 7.89
C ALA A 18 -12.83 5.30 9.34
N ASP A 19 -13.37 4.24 9.93
CA ASP A 19 -12.99 3.79 11.27
C ASP A 19 -11.74 2.90 11.24
N GLY A 20 -11.40 2.36 10.07
CA GLY A 20 -10.21 1.53 9.85
C GLY A 20 -10.12 1.10 8.40
N PRO A 21 -9.03 0.44 8.01
CA PRO A 21 -8.89 -0.13 6.68
C PRO A 21 -9.80 -1.34 6.48
N LEU A 22 -10.16 -1.61 5.22
CA LEU A 22 -10.90 -2.80 4.82
C LEU A 22 -10.03 -4.07 4.88
N GLY A 23 -8.74 -3.90 4.98
CA GLY A 23 -7.73 -4.94 5.11
C GLY A 23 -6.34 -4.40 4.79
N ALA A 24 -5.31 -5.13 5.19
CA ALA A 24 -3.93 -4.80 4.88
C ALA A 24 -3.13 -6.07 4.58
N ARG A 25 -2.13 -5.95 3.72
CA ARG A 25 -1.27 -7.08 3.33
C ARG A 25 0.18 -6.66 3.28
N TYR A 26 1.05 -7.58 3.66
CA TYR A 26 2.50 -7.46 3.51
C TYR A 26 2.91 -8.18 2.23
N CYS A 27 3.29 -7.42 1.21
CA CYS A 27 3.58 -7.94 -0.13
C CYS A 27 5.08 -7.98 -0.40
N TRP A 28 5.58 -9.16 -0.78
CA TRP A 28 6.97 -9.38 -1.14
C TRP A 28 7.21 -9.48 -2.66
N CYS A 29 6.26 -9.08 -3.50
CA CYS A 29 6.52 -9.05 -4.94
C CYS A 29 7.73 -8.16 -5.25
N ARG A 30 8.39 -8.40 -6.38
CA ARG A 30 9.62 -7.67 -6.71
C ARG A 30 9.41 -6.17 -6.79
N VAL A 31 8.26 -5.73 -7.30
CA VAL A 31 7.92 -4.29 -7.33
C VAL A 31 7.82 -3.72 -5.91
N CYS A 32 7.14 -4.40 -5.01
CA CYS A 32 7.03 -3.98 -3.62
C CYS A 32 8.40 -3.93 -2.91
N GLN A 33 9.33 -4.81 -3.26
CA GLN A 33 10.70 -4.74 -2.74
C GLN A 33 11.44 -3.47 -3.17
N TYR A 34 11.23 -2.99 -4.38
CA TYR A 34 11.75 -1.68 -4.81
C TYR A 34 11.14 -0.54 -3.99
N LEU A 35 9.83 -0.59 -3.77
CA LEU A 35 9.11 0.45 -3.04
C LEU A 35 9.37 0.41 -1.53
N GLY A 36 9.66 -0.76 -0.99
CA GLY A 36 9.92 -1.01 0.43
C GLY A 36 11.39 -0.97 0.81
N ALA A 37 12.25 -0.44 -0.05
CA ALA A 37 13.69 -0.32 0.20
C ALA A 37 14.39 -1.68 0.49
N GLY A 38 13.96 -2.73 -0.18
CA GLY A 38 14.56 -4.07 -0.07
C GLY A 38 13.74 -5.06 0.77
N THR A 39 12.87 -4.59 1.66
CA THR A 39 11.84 -5.43 2.27
C THR A 39 10.58 -5.43 1.39
N GLY A 40 9.56 -6.19 1.77
CA GLY A 40 8.25 -6.04 1.17
C GLY A 40 7.59 -4.72 1.57
N ALA A 41 6.39 -4.47 1.08
CA ALA A 41 5.63 -3.28 1.39
C ALA A 41 4.28 -3.64 2.03
N VAL A 42 3.92 -2.92 3.07
CA VAL A 42 2.61 -3.03 3.71
C VAL A 42 1.70 -1.94 3.19
N SER A 43 0.51 -2.33 2.74
CA SER A 43 -0.50 -1.40 2.24
C SER A 43 -1.87 -1.76 2.80
N ALA A 44 -2.61 -0.74 3.16
CA ALA A 44 -3.96 -0.85 3.69
C ALA A 44 -4.97 -0.40 2.64
N LEU A 45 -6.04 -1.17 2.49
CA LEU A 45 -7.11 -0.91 1.52
C LEU A 45 -8.18 0.00 2.12
N PHE A 46 -8.57 1.01 1.34
CA PHE A 46 -9.69 1.90 1.64
C PHE A 46 -10.57 2.08 0.41
N ARG A 47 -11.76 2.60 0.60
CA ARG A 47 -12.59 3.09 -0.50
C ARG A 47 -12.01 4.40 -1.02
N LYS A 48 -11.82 4.49 -2.33
CA LYS A 48 -11.25 5.70 -2.92
C LYS A 48 -12.10 6.95 -2.65
N ALA A 49 -13.41 6.79 -2.62
CA ALA A 49 -14.35 7.90 -2.36
C ALA A 49 -14.19 8.53 -0.96
N ASP A 50 -13.61 7.79 -0.01
CA ASP A 50 -13.43 8.27 1.36
C ASP A 50 -12.12 9.05 1.55
N VAL A 51 -11.25 9.08 0.53
CA VAL A 51 -9.92 9.69 0.61
C VAL A 51 -9.91 11.09 0.00
N ALA A 52 -9.52 12.08 0.79
CA ALA A 52 -9.23 13.42 0.34
C ALA A 52 -7.73 13.70 0.48
N VAL A 53 -7.08 14.15 -0.58
CA VAL A 53 -5.63 14.38 -0.60
C VAL A 53 -5.31 15.75 -1.16
N SER A 54 -4.24 16.36 -0.63
CA SER A 54 -3.66 17.61 -1.14
C SER A 54 -2.14 17.49 -1.21
N GLY A 55 -1.54 18.30 -2.07
CA GLY A 55 -0.09 18.37 -2.23
C GLY A 55 0.42 17.75 -3.52
N PRO A 56 1.74 17.90 -3.78
CA PRO A 56 2.35 17.52 -5.04
C PRO A 56 2.61 16.01 -5.12
N LEU A 57 1.78 15.29 -5.83
CA LEU A 57 1.95 13.86 -6.11
C LEU A 57 2.41 13.66 -7.55
N THR A 58 3.38 12.78 -7.74
CA THR A 58 3.76 12.25 -9.05
C THR A 58 3.16 10.85 -9.18
N ASP A 59 2.65 10.53 -10.36
CA ASP A 59 2.06 9.24 -10.67
C ASP A 59 3.02 8.46 -11.59
N TYR A 60 3.44 7.27 -11.14
CA TYR A 60 4.18 6.32 -11.95
C TYR A 60 3.29 5.14 -12.31
N VAL A 61 3.08 4.94 -13.61
CA VAL A 61 2.23 3.87 -14.14
C VAL A 61 3.08 2.69 -14.57
N SER A 62 2.77 1.52 -14.07
CA SER A 62 3.46 0.28 -14.46
C SER A 62 2.55 -0.93 -14.27
N ARG A 63 2.98 -2.07 -14.80
CA ARG A 63 2.26 -3.34 -14.61
C ARG A 63 2.80 -4.07 -13.38
N ALA A 64 1.91 -4.53 -12.51
CA ALA A 64 2.26 -5.34 -11.35
C ALA A 64 2.51 -6.81 -11.75
N ASP A 65 3.14 -7.58 -10.86
CA ASP A 65 3.34 -9.03 -11.05
C ASP A 65 2.00 -9.78 -11.14
N SER A 66 0.94 -9.24 -10.55
CA SER A 66 -0.43 -9.73 -10.69
C SER A 66 -1.04 -9.51 -12.08
N GLY A 67 -0.40 -8.71 -12.94
CA GLY A 67 -0.90 -8.32 -14.26
C GLY A 67 -1.72 -7.02 -14.27
N ALA A 68 -2.05 -6.46 -13.11
CA ALA A 68 -2.82 -5.23 -13.01
C ALA A 68 -2.01 -4.01 -13.46
N THR A 69 -2.68 -3.03 -14.10
CA THR A 69 -2.08 -1.72 -14.40
C THR A 69 -2.18 -0.86 -13.16
N MET A 70 -1.02 -0.55 -12.58
CA MET A 70 -0.93 0.15 -11.31
C MET A 70 -0.50 1.60 -11.49
N HIS A 71 -1.19 2.47 -10.79
CA HIS A 71 -0.77 3.84 -10.54
C HIS A 71 -0.15 3.91 -9.15
N ARG A 72 1.11 4.29 -9.07
CA ARG A 72 1.83 4.45 -7.80
C ARG A 72 2.17 5.91 -7.62
N ARG A 73 1.56 6.51 -6.59
CA ARG A 73 1.69 7.94 -6.34
C ARG A 73 2.60 8.20 -5.17
N PHE A 74 3.53 9.08 -5.40
CA PHE A 74 4.54 9.47 -4.42
C PHE A 74 4.71 10.98 -4.37
N CYS A 75 5.21 11.48 -3.25
CA CYS A 75 5.48 12.92 -3.10
C CYS A 75 6.55 13.36 -4.10
N SER A 76 6.24 14.39 -4.90
CA SER A 76 7.17 14.94 -5.88
C SER A 76 8.40 15.60 -5.24
N ARG A 77 8.35 15.94 -3.93
CA ARG A 77 9.43 16.60 -3.21
C ARG A 77 10.34 15.64 -2.47
N CYS A 78 9.78 14.73 -1.66
CA CYS A 78 10.58 13.84 -0.81
C CYS A 78 10.58 12.38 -1.27
N GLY A 79 9.78 12.03 -2.28
CA GLY A 79 9.72 10.67 -2.83
C GLY A 79 8.96 9.65 -1.98
N THR A 80 8.36 10.04 -0.87
CA THR A 80 7.56 9.12 -0.05
C THR A 80 6.46 8.47 -0.87
N GLN A 81 6.43 7.15 -0.92
CA GLN A 81 5.34 6.40 -1.52
C GLN A 81 4.09 6.53 -0.67
N VAL A 82 2.99 7.00 -1.27
CA VAL A 82 1.76 7.29 -0.52
C VAL A 82 0.64 6.35 -0.91
N PHE A 83 0.30 6.27 -2.20
CA PHE A 83 -0.84 5.49 -2.70
C PHE A 83 -0.45 4.54 -3.81
N SER A 84 -1.24 3.48 -3.96
CA SER A 84 -1.30 2.70 -5.20
C SER A 84 -2.75 2.36 -5.53
N GLU A 85 -3.06 2.37 -6.82
CA GLU A 85 -4.38 2.07 -7.36
C GLU A 85 -4.25 1.18 -8.59
N ALA A 86 -5.15 0.21 -8.74
CA ALA A 86 -5.26 -0.59 -9.96
C ALA A 86 -6.36 0.01 -10.84
N GLU A 87 -6.09 0.18 -12.15
CA GLU A 87 -7.11 0.68 -13.09
C GLU A 87 -8.33 -0.23 -13.13
N GLU A 88 -8.12 -1.53 -12.96
CA GLU A 88 -9.16 -2.55 -12.98
C GLU A 88 -10.07 -2.51 -11.74
N ARG A 89 -9.68 -1.72 -10.72
CA ARG A 89 -10.41 -1.58 -9.46
C ARG A 89 -10.53 -0.12 -9.04
N PRO A 90 -11.33 0.68 -9.79
CA PRO A 90 -11.35 2.14 -9.62
C PRO A 90 -11.93 2.63 -8.29
N ASP A 91 -12.68 1.77 -7.58
CA ASP A 91 -13.33 2.13 -6.30
C ASP A 91 -12.40 1.92 -5.10
N SER A 92 -11.22 1.36 -5.29
CA SER A 92 -10.28 1.03 -4.22
C SER A 92 -8.97 1.80 -4.34
N ILE A 93 -8.40 2.10 -3.19
CA ILE A 93 -7.08 2.71 -3.07
C ILE A 93 -6.30 2.02 -1.97
N PHE A 94 -5.02 1.75 -2.23
CA PHE A 94 -4.11 1.27 -1.21
C PHE A 94 -3.28 2.43 -0.69
N VAL A 95 -3.24 2.56 0.62
CA VAL A 95 -2.41 3.54 1.33
C VAL A 95 -1.21 2.82 1.93
N ARG A 96 -0.01 3.32 1.68
CA ARG A 96 1.20 2.75 2.26
C ARG A 96 1.17 2.92 3.78
N ALA A 97 1.45 1.86 4.52
CA ALA A 97 1.40 1.87 5.98
C ALA A 97 2.27 2.98 6.58
N GLY A 98 3.48 3.17 6.03
CA GLY A 98 4.39 4.21 6.48
C GLY A 98 3.94 5.64 6.20
N ALA A 99 2.92 5.86 5.36
CA ALA A 99 2.35 7.17 5.10
C ALA A 99 1.18 7.52 6.05
N LEU A 100 0.69 6.58 6.83
CA LEU A 100 -0.30 6.84 7.88
C LEU A 100 0.38 7.53 9.08
N ASP A 101 -0.31 8.49 9.70
CA ASP A 101 0.18 9.12 10.93
C ASP A 101 0.21 8.09 12.08
N ASP A 102 -0.71 7.12 12.06
CA ASP A 102 -0.70 5.96 12.95
C ASP A 102 -0.54 4.67 12.11
N PRO A 103 0.69 4.17 11.94
CA PRO A 103 0.94 2.97 11.13
C PRO A 103 0.37 1.68 11.75
N ASP A 104 0.03 1.66 13.03
CA ASP A 104 -0.58 0.50 13.68
C ASP A 104 -1.95 0.15 13.08
N LEU A 105 -2.62 1.14 12.48
CA LEU A 105 -3.89 0.91 11.78
C LEU A 105 -3.75 -0.02 10.56
N ALA A 106 -2.56 -0.15 10.01
CA ALA A 106 -2.29 -0.97 8.82
C ALA A 106 -1.67 -2.33 9.17
N ALA A 107 -1.92 -2.87 10.35
CA ALA A 107 -1.42 -4.20 10.72
C ALA A 107 -1.80 -5.22 9.63
N PRO A 108 -0.83 -5.91 9.01
CA PRO A 108 -1.12 -6.81 7.90
C PRO A 108 -1.85 -8.06 8.40
N MET A 109 -2.80 -8.54 7.61
CA MET A 109 -3.57 -9.76 7.89
C MET A 109 -3.04 -10.98 7.15
N ALA A 110 -2.09 -10.80 6.24
CA ALA A 110 -1.44 -11.87 5.48
C ALA A 110 -0.12 -11.39 4.87
N THR A 111 0.81 -12.32 4.69
CA THR A 111 2.01 -12.15 3.88
C THR A 111 1.73 -12.73 2.50
N ILE A 112 1.90 -11.94 1.44
CA ILE A 112 1.64 -12.37 0.06
C ILE A 112 2.90 -12.28 -0.78
N TRP A 113 2.93 -12.99 -1.92
CA TRP A 113 4.10 -13.11 -2.79
C TRP A 113 5.33 -13.62 -2.05
N SER A 114 5.11 -14.55 -1.09
CA SER A 114 6.20 -15.14 -0.30
C SER A 114 7.24 -15.85 -1.17
N GLN A 115 6.83 -16.38 -2.33
CA GLN A 115 7.75 -17.03 -3.28
C GLN A 115 8.80 -16.08 -3.86
N SER A 116 8.55 -14.78 -3.88
CA SER A 116 9.46 -13.77 -4.43
C SER A 116 10.41 -13.18 -3.38
N ALA A 117 10.20 -13.49 -2.10
CA ALA A 117 11.00 -12.95 -1.02
C ALA A 117 12.45 -13.49 -1.08
N PRO A 118 13.44 -12.65 -0.73
CA PRO A 118 14.82 -13.12 -0.61
C PRO A 118 14.96 -14.12 0.54
N LYS A 119 16.01 -14.92 0.52
CA LYS A 119 16.24 -15.97 1.53
C LYS A 119 16.39 -15.45 2.95
N TRP A 120 16.83 -14.21 3.11
CA TRP A 120 16.97 -13.57 4.42
C TRP A 120 15.68 -12.94 4.94
N ALA A 121 14.59 -12.96 4.17
CA ALA A 121 13.32 -12.37 4.60
C ALA A 121 12.78 -13.08 5.84
N CYS A 122 12.25 -12.28 6.76
CA CYS A 122 11.56 -12.79 7.94
C CYS A 122 10.05 -12.62 7.76
N PHE A 123 9.32 -13.70 7.98
CA PHE A 123 7.85 -13.69 7.94
C PHE A 123 7.29 -13.85 9.35
N ASP A 124 6.20 -13.15 9.62
CA ASP A 124 5.45 -13.36 10.85
C ASP A 124 4.79 -14.75 10.80
N PRO A 125 5.14 -15.67 11.72
CA PRO A 125 4.57 -17.02 11.72
C PRO A 125 3.09 -17.06 12.05
N ASP A 126 2.55 -15.99 12.65
CA ASP A 126 1.13 -15.90 13.03
C ASP A 126 0.24 -15.43 11.87
N LEU A 127 0.84 -15.02 10.73
CA LEU A 127 0.10 -14.58 9.56
C LEU A 127 0.06 -15.67 8.49
N PRO A 128 -1.09 -15.85 7.81
CA PRO A 128 -1.17 -16.68 6.63
C PRO A 128 -0.15 -16.24 5.58
N GLN A 129 0.50 -17.20 4.92
CA GLN A 129 1.42 -16.95 3.81
C GLN A 129 0.79 -17.42 2.51
N VAL A 130 0.80 -16.56 1.50
CA VAL A 130 0.35 -16.84 0.14
C VAL A 130 1.54 -16.72 -0.79
N GLN A 131 1.80 -17.75 -1.60
CA GLN A 131 2.98 -17.78 -2.48
C GLN A 131 2.92 -16.73 -3.57
N GLY A 132 1.77 -16.48 -4.16
CA GLY A 132 1.54 -15.50 -5.21
C GLY A 132 0.49 -14.48 -4.85
N GLN A 133 -0.37 -14.15 -5.83
CA GLN A 133 -1.45 -13.17 -5.68
C GLN A 133 -2.72 -13.86 -5.15
N PRO A 134 -3.19 -13.50 -3.96
CA PRO A 134 -4.47 -13.98 -3.46
C PRO A 134 -5.65 -13.25 -4.14
N PRO A 135 -6.89 -13.74 -3.93
CA PRO A 135 -8.08 -13.00 -4.36
C PRO A 135 -8.08 -11.56 -3.84
N PRO A 136 -8.64 -10.60 -4.59
CA PRO A 136 -8.71 -9.21 -4.16
C PRO A 136 -9.49 -9.05 -2.85
N LEU A 137 -9.03 -8.13 -2.00
CA LEU A 137 -9.83 -7.66 -0.87
C LEU A 137 -11.06 -6.94 -1.41
N LYS A 138 -12.19 -7.10 -0.72
CA LYS A 138 -13.46 -6.48 -1.13
C LYS A 138 -13.54 -5.04 -0.61
N VAL A 139 -14.14 -4.19 -1.44
CA VAL A 139 -14.44 -2.79 -1.11
C VAL A 139 -15.91 -2.64 -0.75
#